data_a8677bc81cc7b929bf8b40da79aea3a1
#
_entry.id   a8677bc81cc7b929bf8b40da79aea3a1
#
_cell.length_a   1.000
_cell.length_b   1.000
_cell.length_c   1.000
_cell.angle_alpha   90.00
_cell.angle_beta   90.00
_cell.angle_gamma   90.00
#
_symmetry.space_group_name_H-M   'P 1'
#
loop_
_entity.id
_entity.type
_entity.pdbx_description
1 polymer ?
#
loop_
_entity_poly.entity_id
_entity_poly.type
_entity_poly.pdbx_seq_one_letter_code
_entity_poly.pdbx_strand_id
1 'polypeptide(L)'
;WLEGPTGVHRIGHDDSTFAFDCEGPRHEVLLHPHALANRPVTNGEWLAFIESGGYHDPVHWLSDGWAWVQNQHIEAPLYWNRAAGPEWSEFGLAGNHALDPSAPVKHISLYEADAYATWAGRRLPTEAEWEVAAAQGLPNSGLVWEWTGSAYRPYPGFRPAEGAVGEYNGKFMSGQFVLKGGSIATSPGHMRSSYRNFFYPHQRWQFTGLRLAKDL
;
A
#
# COMPACT_ATOMS: atom_id res chain seq x y z
N TRP A 1 12.66 -10.74 7.44
CA TRP A 1 12.42 -10.81 6.01
C TRP A 1 11.94 -12.21 5.62
N LEU A 2 10.94 -12.27 4.74
CA LEU A 2 10.39 -13.50 4.18
C LEU A 2 10.82 -13.56 2.71
N GLU A 3 11.66 -14.55 2.37
CA GLU A 3 12.05 -14.78 0.97
C GLU A 3 10.82 -15.21 0.18
N GLY A 4 10.56 -14.51 -0.93
CA GLY A 4 9.49 -14.83 -1.85
C GLY A 4 9.90 -15.91 -2.86
N PRO A 5 8.92 -16.59 -3.45
CA PRO A 5 9.21 -17.55 -4.51
C PRO A 5 9.66 -16.82 -5.79
N THR A 6 10.44 -17.51 -6.62
CA THR A 6 10.96 -17.02 -7.89
C THR A 6 10.39 -17.81 -9.07
N GLY A 7 10.51 -17.24 -10.27
CA GLY A 7 10.03 -17.92 -11.49
C GLY A 7 8.60 -17.52 -11.85
N VAL A 8 7.95 -18.34 -12.66
CA VAL A 8 6.60 -18.05 -13.17
C VAL A 8 5.54 -18.48 -12.15
N HIS A 9 4.71 -17.54 -11.76
CA HIS A 9 3.58 -17.73 -10.84
C HIS A 9 2.29 -17.22 -11.45
N ARG A 10 1.16 -17.65 -10.92
CA ARG A 10 -0.16 -17.18 -11.37
C ARG A 10 -0.80 -16.30 -10.31
N ILE A 11 -1.22 -15.10 -10.72
CA ILE A 11 -1.98 -14.14 -9.91
C ILE A 11 -3.36 -13.87 -10.52
N GLY A 12 -4.23 -13.27 -9.73
CA GLY A 12 -5.61 -13.03 -10.09
C GLY A 12 -6.56 -14.12 -9.57
N HIS A 13 -7.83 -13.79 -9.52
CA HIS A 13 -8.89 -14.67 -9.02
C HIS A 13 -9.07 -15.88 -9.95
N ASP A 14 -9.44 -17.02 -9.39
CA ASP A 14 -9.58 -18.30 -10.10
C ASP A 14 -11.03 -18.62 -10.49
N ASP A 15 -11.92 -17.63 -10.38
CA ASP A 15 -13.36 -17.71 -10.69
C ASP A 15 -14.16 -18.73 -9.84
N SER A 16 -13.57 -19.22 -8.74
CA SER A 16 -14.23 -20.20 -7.86
C SER A 16 -15.29 -19.57 -6.93
N THR A 17 -15.17 -18.27 -6.67
CA THR A 17 -16.05 -17.50 -5.77
C THR A 17 -16.26 -16.08 -6.33
N PHE A 18 -17.01 -15.26 -5.57
CA PHE A 18 -17.16 -13.84 -5.95
C PHE A 18 -15.82 -13.10 -5.95
N ALA A 19 -15.58 -12.34 -7.01
CA ALA A 19 -14.52 -11.36 -7.15
C ALA A 19 -14.99 -10.18 -8.01
N PHE A 20 -14.29 -9.05 -7.92
CA PHE A 20 -14.50 -7.95 -8.85
C PHE A 20 -13.83 -8.26 -10.19
N ASP A 21 -14.35 -7.72 -11.27
CA ASP A 21 -13.83 -7.91 -12.64
C ASP A 21 -12.32 -7.57 -12.75
N CYS A 22 -11.87 -6.55 -12.02
CA CYS A 22 -10.47 -6.12 -12.01
C CYS A 22 -9.52 -7.12 -11.33
N GLU A 23 -10.02 -8.10 -10.60
CA GLU A 23 -9.21 -9.16 -10.00
C GLU A 23 -8.83 -10.27 -11.00
N GLY A 24 -9.38 -10.23 -12.21
CA GLY A 24 -9.15 -11.18 -13.28
C GLY A 24 -8.76 -10.54 -14.61
N PRO A 25 -8.48 -11.37 -15.61
CA PRO A 25 -8.34 -12.84 -15.55
C PRO A 25 -7.07 -13.28 -14.83
N ARG A 26 -7.09 -14.50 -14.28
CA ARG A 26 -5.90 -15.13 -13.72
C ARG A 26 -4.85 -15.34 -14.81
N HIS A 27 -3.62 -14.90 -14.56
CA HIS A 27 -2.55 -14.89 -15.56
C HIS A 27 -1.18 -15.19 -14.95
N GLU A 28 -0.21 -15.45 -15.79
CA GLU A 28 1.16 -15.73 -15.39
C GLU A 28 1.98 -14.45 -15.26
N VAL A 29 2.82 -14.40 -14.22
CA VAL A 29 3.78 -13.34 -13.97
C VAL A 29 5.14 -13.96 -13.61
N LEU A 30 6.23 -13.28 -14.00
CA LEU A 30 7.58 -13.66 -13.58
C LEU A 30 7.93 -12.89 -12.30
N LEU A 31 8.30 -13.63 -11.26
CA LEU A 31 8.86 -13.07 -10.03
C LEU A 31 10.38 -13.25 -10.03
N HIS A 32 11.09 -12.15 -9.80
CA HIS A 32 12.53 -12.14 -9.56
C HIS A 32 12.84 -12.46 -8.09
N PRO A 33 14.10 -12.81 -7.74
CA PRO A 33 14.49 -13.02 -6.35
C PRO A 33 14.19 -11.78 -5.50
N HIS A 34 13.39 -11.96 -4.45
CA HIS A 34 12.93 -10.87 -3.59
C HIS A 34 12.63 -11.36 -2.18
N ALA A 35 12.53 -10.44 -1.24
CA ALA A 35 11.99 -10.70 0.08
C ALA A 35 11.05 -9.58 0.53
N LEU A 36 10.01 -9.95 1.26
CA LEU A 36 9.06 -9.03 1.89
C LEU A 36 9.34 -8.92 3.38
N ALA A 37 9.11 -7.76 3.96
CA ALA A 37 9.09 -7.62 5.41
C ALA A 37 7.95 -8.48 5.99
N ASN A 38 8.14 -9.05 7.18
CA ASN A 38 7.13 -9.91 7.81
C ASN A 38 5.97 -9.14 8.47
N ARG A 39 6.01 -7.80 8.42
CA ARG A 39 4.98 -6.90 8.95
C ARG A 39 4.98 -5.56 8.21
N PRO A 40 3.90 -4.78 8.32
CA PRO A 40 3.90 -3.38 7.89
C PRO A 40 4.90 -2.54 8.71
N VAL A 41 5.29 -1.39 8.15
CA VAL A 41 6.09 -0.36 8.82
C VAL A 41 5.28 0.22 9.99
N THR A 42 5.96 0.43 11.12
CA THR A 42 5.33 0.94 12.35
C THR A 42 5.43 2.46 12.47
N ASN A 43 4.62 3.02 13.37
CA ASN A 43 4.67 4.44 13.71
C ASN A 43 6.03 4.86 14.27
N GLY A 44 6.68 4.00 15.07
CA GLY A 44 8.02 4.29 15.61
C GLY A 44 9.10 4.36 14.53
N GLU A 45 9.03 3.47 13.55
CA GLU A 45 9.91 3.51 12.37
C GLU A 45 9.63 4.75 11.50
N TRP A 46 8.37 5.15 11.40
CA TRP A 46 7.98 6.35 10.67
C TRP A 46 8.45 7.64 11.37
N LEU A 47 8.42 7.68 12.72
CA LEU A 47 8.99 8.77 13.48
C LEU A 47 10.48 8.97 13.18
N ALA A 48 11.25 7.89 13.07
CA ALA A 48 12.66 7.98 12.70
C ALA A 48 12.85 8.62 11.30
N PHE A 49 11.98 8.32 10.34
CA PHE A 49 11.98 8.99 9.04
C PHE A 49 11.69 10.49 9.15
N ILE A 50 10.69 10.89 9.94
CA ILE A 50 10.39 12.32 10.19
C ILE A 50 11.59 13.01 10.85
N GLU A 51 12.14 12.42 11.93
CA GLU A 51 13.24 12.97 12.71
C GLU A 51 14.55 13.08 11.92
N SER A 52 14.75 12.20 10.95
CA SER A 52 15.89 12.29 10.02
C SER A 52 15.76 13.38 8.97
N GLY A 53 14.62 14.11 8.94
CA GLY A 53 14.35 15.13 7.93
C GLY A 53 13.75 14.58 6.63
N GLY A 54 13.20 13.37 6.64
CA GLY A 54 12.69 12.69 5.43
C GLY A 54 11.67 13.49 4.63
N TYR A 55 10.86 14.35 5.28
CA TYR A 55 9.93 15.26 4.59
C TYR A 55 10.58 16.52 4.03
N HIS A 56 11.85 16.75 4.30
CA HIS A 56 12.60 17.94 3.87
C HIS A 56 13.72 17.63 2.87
N ASP A 57 14.01 16.37 2.61
CA ASP A 57 15.06 15.95 1.67
C ASP A 57 14.44 15.42 0.37
N PRO A 58 14.55 16.16 -0.76
CA PRO A 58 13.99 15.77 -2.05
C PRO A 58 14.56 14.46 -2.60
N VAL A 59 15.71 14.01 -2.13
CA VAL A 59 16.40 12.81 -2.67
C VAL A 59 15.57 11.53 -2.52
N HIS A 60 14.66 11.51 -1.55
CA HIS A 60 13.81 10.34 -1.28
C HIS A 60 12.53 10.31 -2.11
N TRP A 61 12.13 11.43 -2.72
CA TRP A 61 10.80 11.62 -3.25
C TRP A 61 10.72 11.49 -4.76
N LEU A 62 9.66 10.88 -5.24
CA LEU A 62 9.25 11.04 -6.64
C LEU A 62 8.94 12.51 -6.93
N SER A 63 9.22 12.98 -8.16
CA SER A 63 9.04 14.38 -8.56
C SER A 63 7.68 14.98 -8.18
N ASP A 64 6.59 14.29 -8.55
CA ASP A 64 5.23 14.76 -8.24
C ASP A 64 4.94 14.71 -6.74
N GLY A 65 5.49 13.71 -6.05
CA GLY A 65 5.41 13.57 -4.59
C GLY A 65 6.09 14.72 -3.87
N TRP A 66 7.28 15.11 -4.32
CA TRP A 66 7.99 16.25 -3.78
C TRP A 66 7.22 17.56 -3.97
N ALA A 67 6.75 17.81 -5.19
CA ALA A 67 5.95 18.99 -5.48
C ALA A 67 4.67 19.04 -4.62
N TRP A 68 4.00 17.89 -4.45
CA TRP A 68 2.80 17.77 -3.62
C TRP A 68 3.08 18.06 -2.14
N VAL A 69 4.15 17.48 -1.57
CA VAL A 69 4.55 17.72 -0.16
C VAL A 69 4.82 19.19 0.08
N GLN A 70 5.59 19.85 -0.82
CA GLN A 70 5.90 21.28 -0.70
C GLN A 70 4.65 22.15 -0.81
N ASN A 71 3.79 21.90 -1.79
CA ASN A 71 2.57 22.70 -2.03
C ASN A 71 1.54 22.55 -0.91
N GLN A 72 1.46 21.39 -0.27
CA GLN A 72 0.50 21.09 0.79
C GLN A 72 1.10 21.22 2.20
N HIS A 73 2.38 21.58 2.32
CA HIS A 73 3.10 21.71 3.59
C HIS A 73 2.97 20.44 4.46
N ILE A 74 3.21 19.29 3.86
CA ILE A 74 3.05 18.00 4.54
C ILE A 74 4.33 17.65 5.29
N GLU A 75 4.22 17.33 6.58
CA GLU A 75 5.33 17.02 7.48
C GLU A 75 5.14 15.69 8.23
N ALA A 76 3.96 15.05 8.10
CA ALA A 76 3.62 13.83 8.80
C ALA A 76 2.44 13.10 8.11
N PRO A 77 2.12 11.85 8.48
CA PRO A 77 0.89 11.17 8.09
C PRO A 77 -0.35 12.00 8.40
N LEU A 78 -1.40 11.82 7.59
CA LEU A 78 -2.66 12.51 7.84
C LEU A 78 -3.21 12.09 9.22
N TYR A 79 -3.77 13.05 9.95
CA TYR A 79 -4.29 12.91 11.32
C TYR A 79 -3.23 12.81 12.43
N TRP A 80 -1.94 12.84 12.13
CA TRP A 80 -0.93 13.07 13.15
C TRP A 80 -0.86 14.55 13.49
N ASN A 81 -0.73 14.87 14.77
CA ASN A 81 -0.64 16.26 15.25
C ASN A 81 0.20 16.38 16.52
N ARG A 82 0.64 17.61 16.82
CA ARG A 82 1.38 17.99 18.03
C ARG A 82 0.62 19.04 18.85
N ALA A 83 -0.71 19.05 18.79
CA ALA A 83 -1.51 20.09 19.41
C ALA A 83 -1.40 20.16 20.94
N ALA A 84 -1.04 19.05 21.60
CA ALA A 84 -0.97 18.97 23.05
C ALA A 84 0.47 19.01 23.63
N GLY A 85 1.50 19.25 22.78
CA GLY A 85 2.90 19.29 23.25
C GLY A 85 3.90 18.82 22.19
N PRO A 86 5.14 18.51 22.57
CA PRO A 86 6.18 18.09 21.63
C PRO A 86 5.97 16.66 21.08
N GLU A 87 5.19 15.85 21.76
CA GLU A 87 4.92 14.46 21.37
C GLU A 87 3.83 14.38 20.29
N TRP A 88 3.98 13.43 19.38
CA TRP A 88 3.00 13.15 18.37
C TRP A 88 1.78 12.43 18.96
N SER A 89 0.62 12.85 18.52
CA SER A 89 -0.66 12.18 18.74
C SER A 89 -1.33 11.88 17.41
N GLU A 90 -2.24 10.93 17.41
CA GLU A 90 -3.02 10.53 16.25
C GLU A 90 -4.51 10.72 16.54
N PHE A 91 -5.23 11.31 15.59
CA PHE A 91 -6.69 11.32 15.60
C PHE A 91 -7.21 10.07 14.86
N GLY A 92 -7.96 9.25 15.58
CA GLY A 92 -8.54 8.01 15.05
C GLY A 92 -10.04 7.89 15.36
N LEU A 93 -10.60 6.71 15.13
CA LEU A 93 -12.03 6.44 15.36
C LEU A 93 -12.44 6.60 16.83
N ALA A 94 -11.51 6.46 17.76
CA ALA A 94 -11.73 6.67 19.21
C ALA A 94 -11.40 8.11 19.68
N GLY A 95 -11.14 9.04 18.76
CA GLY A 95 -10.70 10.40 19.07
C GLY A 95 -9.19 10.56 19.04
N ASN A 96 -8.67 11.62 19.64
CA ASN A 96 -7.24 11.89 19.68
C ASN A 96 -6.57 11.08 20.82
N HIS A 97 -5.48 10.40 20.51
CA HIS A 97 -4.75 9.57 21.46
C HIS A 97 -3.22 9.64 21.22
N ALA A 98 -2.43 9.27 22.23
CA ALA A 98 -1.00 9.18 22.07
C ALA A 98 -0.65 8.17 20.98
N LEU A 99 0.40 8.48 20.22
CA LEU A 99 0.86 7.61 19.15
C LEU A 99 1.41 6.30 19.73
N ASP A 100 0.87 5.16 19.31
CA ASP A 100 1.45 3.85 19.63
C ASP A 100 2.61 3.57 18.65
N PRO A 101 3.87 3.55 19.11
CA PRO A 101 5.03 3.34 18.24
C PRO A 101 5.07 1.93 17.61
N SER A 102 4.37 0.96 18.20
CA SER A 102 4.34 -0.43 17.71
C SER A 102 3.24 -0.69 16.67
N ALA A 103 2.23 0.17 16.62
CA ALA A 103 1.15 0.05 15.65
C ALA A 103 1.62 0.36 14.22
N PRO A 104 1.01 -0.25 13.19
CA PRO A 104 1.31 0.11 11.80
C PRO A 104 1.02 1.58 11.52
N VAL A 105 1.94 2.24 10.81
CA VAL A 105 1.66 3.57 10.27
C VAL A 105 0.48 3.49 9.30
N LYS A 106 -0.39 4.49 9.38
CA LYS A 106 -1.57 4.58 8.51
C LYS A 106 -1.84 6.01 8.05
N HIS A 107 -2.76 6.15 7.10
CA HIS A 107 -3.13 7.43 6.52
C HIS A 107 -1.95 8.11 5.80
N ILE A 108 -1.18 7.33 5.06
CA ILE A 108 -0.09 7.79 4.22
C ILE A 108 -0.45 7.64 2.74
N SER A 109 0.07 8.53 1.91
CA SER A 109 -0.02 8.47 0.45
C SER A 109 0.99 7.48 -0.14
N LEU A 110 0.83 7.14 -1.43
CA LEU A 110 1.87 6.40 -2.15
C LEU A 110 3.19 7.15 -2.16
N TYR A 111 3.15 8.48 -2.34
CA TYR A 111 4.35 9.31 -2.36
C TYR A 111 5.14 9.22 -1.05
N GLU A 112 4.43 9.24 0.08
CA GLU A 112 5.03 9.06 1.40
C GLU A 112 5.58 7.64 1.57
N ALA A 113 4.83 6.62 1.14
CA ALA A 113 5.25 5.23 1.22
C ALA A 113 6.51 4.94 0.40
N ASP A 114 6.60 5.48 -0.82
CA ASP A 114 7.76 5.34 -1.71
C ASP A 114 8.98 6.10 -1.16
N ALA A 115 8.77 7.32 -0.66
CA ALA A 115 9.83 8.11 -0.04
C ALA A 115 10.42 7.42 1.19
N TYR A 116 9.57 6.86 2.06
CA TYR A 116 10.02 6.07 3.19
C TYR A 116 10.82 4.84 2.74
N ALA A 117 10.32 4.10 1.75
CA ALA A 117 10.99 2.92 1.23
C ALA A 117 12.37 3.28 0.66
N THR A 118 12.49 4.36 -0.10
CA THR A 118 13.75 4.90 -0.63
C THR A 118 14.71 5.29 0.50
N TRP A 119 14.24 6.02 1.50
CA TRP A 119 15.02 6.39 2.68
C TRP A 119 15.57 5.16 3.42
N ALA A 120 14.76 4.14 3.56
CA ALA A 120 15.14 2.87 4.19
C ALA A 120 16.08 2.00 3.33
N GLY A 121 16.44 2.43 2.12
CA GLY A 121 17.23 1.63 1.17
C GLY A 121 16.47 0.38 0.70
N ARG A 122 15.18 0.49 0.51
CA ARG A 122 14.24 -0.58 0.15
C ARG A 122 13.29 -0.09 -0.94
N ARG A 123 12.31 -0.92 -1.29
CA ARG A 123 11.23 -0.58 -2.22
C ARG A 123 9.88 -1.06 -1.71
N LEU A 124 8.83 -0.60 -2.36
CA LEU A 124 7.51 -1.21 -2.21
C LEU A 124 7.47 -2.57 -2.94
N PRO A 125 6.68 -3.53 -2.47
CA PRO A 125 6.43 -4.77 -3.22
C PRO A 125 5.64 -4.45 -4.50
N THR A 126 5.80 -5.26 -5.52
CA THR A 126 4.83 -5.33 -6.61
C THR A 126 3.54 -6.00 -6.12
N GLU A 127 2.40 -5.73 -6.79
CA GLU A 127 1.15 -6.43 -6.47
C GLU A 127 1.28 -7.96 -6.63
N ALA A 128 2.09 -8.40 -7.58
CA ALA A 128 2.31 -9.83 -7.82
C ALA A 128 3.12 -10.50 -6.70
N GLU A 129 4.20 -9.87 -6.24
CA GLU A 129 4.98 -10.36 -5.09
C GLU A 129 4.12 -10.46 -3.84
N TRP A 130 3.32 -9.40 -3.59
CA TRP A 130 2.42 -9.36 -2.44
C TRP A 130 1.35 -10.46 -2.52
N GLU A 131 0.68 -10.61 -3.67
CA GLU A 131 -0.41 -11.57 -3.86
C GLU A 131 0.06 -13.01 -3.69
N VAL A 132 1.21 -13.36 -4.28
CA VAL A 132 1.79 -14.71 -4.16
C VAL A 132 2.19 -15.00 -2.71
N ALA A 133 2.78 -14.04 -2.01
CA ALA A 133 3.11 -14.18 -0.58
C ALA A 133 1.84 -14.32 0.28
N ALA A 134 0.80 -13.55 0.00
CA ALA A 134 -0.47 -13.62 0.73
C ALA A 134 -1.18 -14.96 0.56
N ALA A 135 -1.13 -15.55 -0.63
CA ALA A 135 -1.65 -16.90 -0.88
C ALA A 135 -0.90 -17.99 -0.07
N GLN A 136 0.32 -17.70 0.39
CA GLN A 136 1.13 -18.55 1.25
C GLN A 136 1.03 -18.20 2.75
N GLY A 137 0.16 -17.26 3.11
CA GLY A 137 -0.06 -16.88 4.51
C GLY A 137 0.85 -15.74 4.98
N LEU A 138 0.95 -14.66 4.21
CA LEU A 138 1.71 -13.46 4.59
C LEU A 138 1.25 -12.93 5.97
N PRO A 139 2.13 -12.92 6.99
CA PRO A 139 1.74 -12.53 8.34
C PRO A 139 1.45 -11.02 8.43
N ASN A 140 0.62 -10.67 9.42
CA ASN A 140 0.25 -9.28 9.73
C ASN A 140 -0.40 -8.51 8.56
N SER A 141 -0.98 -9.20 7.58
CA SER A 141 -1.84 -8.61 6.56
C SER A 141 -3.21 -8.26 7.12
N GLY A 142 -3.91 -7.28 6.53
CA GLY A 142 -5.25 -6.88 6.95
C GLY A 142 -5.29 -5.83 8.08
N LEU A 143 -4.16 -5.32 8.54
CA LEU A 143 -4.09 -4.22 9.50
C LEU A 143 -4.27 -2.86 8.83
N VAL A 144 -3.61 -2.68 7.70
CA VAL A 144 -3.69 -1.50 6.82
C VAL A 144 -3.71 -1.96 5.37
N TRP A 145 -4.33 -1.19 4.50
CA TRP A 145 -4.16 -1.35 3.05
C TRP A 145 -2.72 -1.02 2.68
N GLU A 146 -2.00 -1.99 2.16
CA GLU A 146 -0.58 -1.86 1.87
C GLU A 146 -0.36 -1.34 0.44
N TRP A 147 0.26 -0.16 0.30
CA TRP A 147 0.67 0.37 -0.98
C TRP A 147 1.65 -0.56 -1.69
N THR A 148 1.44 -0.77 -2.97
CA THR A 148 2.38 -1.48 -3.85
C THR A 148 3.03 -0.52 -4.85
N GLY A 149 4.17 -0.91 -5.41
CA GLY A 149 4.81 -0.19 -6.51
C GLY A 149 4.12 -0.39 -7.87
N SER A 150 2.96 -1.08 -7.91
CA SER A 150 2.27 -1.42 -9.16
C SER A 150 1.21 -0.41 -9.53
N ALA A 151 1.30 0.13 -10.74
CA ALA A 151 0.24 0.93 -11.30
C ALA A 151 -1.03 0.10 -11.50
N TYR A 152 -2.20 0.68 -11.21
CA TYR A 152 -3.48 0.04 -11.45
C TYR A 152 -3.79 0.02 -12.95
N ARG A 153 -3.49 -1.11 -13.58
CA ARG A 153 -3.67 -1.36 -15.02
C ARG A 153 -4.49 -2.62 -15.25
N PRO A 154 -5.13 -2.77 -16.42
CA PRO A 154 -5.79 -4.02 -16.79
C PRO A 154 -4.81 -5.20 -16.76
N TYR A 155 -5.25 -6.32 -16.21
CA TYR A 155 -4.53 -7.59 -16.37
C TYR A 155 -4.58 -8.05 -17.84
N PRO A 156 -3.62 -8.86 -18.29
CA PRO A 156 -3.64 -9.44 -19.64
C PRO A 156 -4.98 -10.15 -19.92
N GLY A 157 -5.66 -9.74 -20.98
CA GLY A 157 -6.97 -10.30 -21.33
C GLY A 157 -8.18 -9.72 -20.59
N PHE A 158 -7.99 -8.73 -19.71
CA PHE A 158 -9.11 -8.05 -19.04
C PHE A 158 -10.11 -7.46 -20.03
N ARG A 159 -11.38 -7.64 -19.73
CA ARG A 159 -12.49 -7.01 -20.44
C ARG A 159 -13.48 -6.49 -19.42
N PRO A 160 -13.88 -5.20 -19.50
CA PRO A 160 -14.94 -4.68 -18.63
C PRO A 160 -16.21 -5.52 -18.78
N ALA A 161 -16.90 -5.76 -17.68
CA ALA A 161 -18.22 -6.37 -17.73
C ALA A 161 -19.20 -5.48 -18.49
N GLU A 162 -20.20 -6.07 -19.11
CA GLU A 162 -21.28 -5.30 -19.76
C GLU A 162 -22.16 -4.59 -18.73
N GLY A 163 -22.70 -3.43 -19.12
CA GLY A 163 -23.60 -2.64 -18.29
C GLY A 163 -22.90 -1.83 -17.19
N ALA A 164 -23.68 -1.46 -16.17
CA ALA A 164 -23.23 -0.55 -15.11
C ALA A 164 -22.02 -1.05 -14.28
N VAL A 165 -21.85 -2.36 -14.16
CA VAL A 165 -20.72 -2.95 -13.42
C VAL A 165 -19.39 -2.65 -14.10
N GLY A 166 -19.32 -2.72 -15.43
CA GLY A 166 -18.11 -2.41 -16.20
C GLY A 166 -17.73 -0.94 -16.22
N GLU A 167 -18.64 -0.05 -15.82
CA GLU A 167 -18.38 1.37 -15.67
C GLU A 167 -17.47 1.69 -14.47
N TYR A 168 -17.34 0.77 -13.50
CA TYR A 168 -16.74 1.08 -12.21
C TYR A 168 -15.21 0.89 -12.20
N ASN A 169 -14.70 -0.30 -12.49
CA ASN A 169 -13.26 -0.57 -12.30
C ASN A 169 -12.38 -0.16 -13.49
N GLY A 170 -12.75 -0.55 -14.70
CA GLY A 170 -11.94 -0.34 -15.91
C GLY A 170 -11.62 1.14 -16.19
N LYS A 171 -12.56 2.04 -15.95
CA LYS A 171 -12.38 3.48 -16.17
C LYS A 171 -11.40 4.15 -15.21
N PHE A 172 -11.14 3.52 -14.06
CA PHE A 172 -10.21 4.03 -13.03
C PHE A 172 -8.77 3.53 -13.23
N MET A 173 -8.50 2.71 -14.23
CA MET A 173 -7.17 2.17 -14.52
C MET A 173 -6.26 3.20 -15.20
N SER A 174 -6.18 4.41 -14.61
CA SER A 174 -5.40 5.53 -15.11
C SER A 174 -4.88 6.38 -13.95
N GLY A 175 -3.57 6.49 -13.80
CA GLY A 175 -2.93 7.33 -12.78
C GLY A 175 -3.08 6.86 -11.34
N GLN A 176 -3.66 5.70 -11.12
CA GLN A 176 -3.85 5.10 -9.79
C GLN A 176 -2.89 3.95 -9.56
N PHE A 177 -2.68 3.59 -8.29
CA PHE A 177 -1.81 2.50 -7.86
C PHE A 177 -2.56 1.51 -7.00
N VAL A 178 -2.08 0.26 -7.02
CA VAL A 178 -2.72 -0.86 -6.33
C VAL A 178 -2.35 -0.88 -4.86
N LEU A 179 -3.36 -1.12 -4.02
CA LEU A 179 -3.20 -1.47 -2.61
C LEU A 179 -3.73 -2.89 -2.39
N LYS A 180 -3.09 -3.61 -1.49
CA LYS A 180 -3.41 -5.00 -1.17
C LYS A 180 -3.70 -5.18 0.32
N GLY A 181 -4.41 -6.23 0.67
CA GLY A 181 -4.50 -6.81 2.00
C GLY A 181 -5.73 -6.45 2.84
N GLY A 182 -6.34 -5.30 2.63
CA GLY A 182 -7.43 -4.85 3.52
C GLY A 182 -6.92 -4.07 4.73
N SER A 183 -7.83 -3.64 5.59
CA SER A 183 -7.54 -2.89 6.81
C SER A 183 -8.45 -3.34 7.96
N ILE A 184 -8.21 -2.80 9.15
CA ILE A 184 -9.06 -3.03 10.33
C ILE A 184 -10.53 -2.66 10.11
N ALA A 185 -10.84 -1.83 9.12
CA ALA A 185 -12.20 -1.43 8.75
C ALA A 185 -12.79 -2.28 7.62
N THR A 186 -12.06 -3.27 7.10
CA THR A 186 -12.54 -4.15 6.03
C THR A 186 -13.41 -5.25 6.61
N SER A 187 -14.59 -5.44 6.05
CA SER A 187 -15.54 -6.46 6.52
C SER A 187 -14.95 -7.88 6.44
N PRO A 188 -15.25 -8.74 7.41
CA PRO A 188 -14.84 -10.15 7.36
C PRO A 188 -15.30 -10.83 6.05
N GLY A 189 -14.43 -11.66 5.48
CA GLY A 189 -14.70 -12.38 4.22
C GLY A 189 -14.49 -11.54 2.95
N HIS A 190 -14.23 -10.24 3.08
CA HIS A 190 -13.97 -9.38 1.93
C HIS A 190 -12.50 -9.38 1.48
N MET A 191 -11.58 -9.70 2.37
CA MET A 191 -10.15 -9.79 2.06
C MET A 191 -9.83 -11.06 1.28
N ARG A 192 -9.36 -10.89 0.06
CA ARG A 192 -8.83 -11.96 -0.82
C ARG A 192 -7.41 -11.57 -1.23
N SER A 193 -6.54 -12.55 -1.46
CA SER A 193 -5.19 -12.27 -1.99
C SER A 193 -5.25 -11.56 -3.35
N SER A 194 -6.24 -11.89 -4.17
CA SER A 194 -6.47 -11.27 -5.48
C SER A 194 -7.07 -9.85 -5.42
N TYR A 195 -7.67 -9.43 -4.29
CA TYR A 195 -8.34 -8.13 -4.20
C TYR A 195 -7.38 -7.00 -4.58
N ARG A 196 -7.87 -6.10 -5.44
CA ARG A 196 -7.13 -4.93 -5.93
C ARG A 196 -7.88 -3.66 -5.52
N ASN A 197 -7.47 -3.04 -4.41
CA ASN A 197 -7.90 -1.69 -4.07
C ASN A 197 -6.98 -0.69 -4.81
N PHE A 198 -7.47 0.52 -5.08
CA PHE A 198 -6.73 1.48 -5.89
C PHE A 198 -7.07 2.92 -5.52
N PHE A 199 -6.05 3.77 -5.49
CA PHE A 199 -6.18 5.20 -5.23
C PHE A 199 -5.17 5.99 -6.05
N TYR A 200 -5.45 7.30 -6.21
CA TYR A 200 -4.44 8.24 -6.73
C TYR A 200 -3.28 8.38 -5.75
N PRO A 201 -2.05 8.60 -6.23
CA PRO A 201 -0.85 8.60 -5.39
C PRO A 201 -0.86 9.55 -4.21
N HIS A 202 -1.59 10.68 -4.28
CA HIS A 202 -1.68 11.68 -3.23
C HIS A 202 -2.75 11.39 -2.16
N GLN A 203 -3.62 10.41 -2.40
CA GLN A 203 -4.75 10.10 -1.52
C GLN A 203 -4.29 9.31 -0.30
N ARG A 204 -4.68 9.75 0.91
CA ARG A 204 -4.21 9.19 2.17
C ARG A 204 -5.23 9.16 3.31
N TRP A 205 -6.51 9.41 3.02
CA TRP A 205 -7.57 9.37 4.05
C TRP A 205 -7.96 7.95 4.49
N GLN A 206 -7.64 6.95 3.69
CA GLN A 206 -7.89 5.54 4.00
C GLN A 206 -6.89 5.03 5.05
N PHE A 207 -7.16 3.85 5.63
CA PHE A 207 -6.20 3.13 6.46
C PHE A 207 -5.07 2.56 5.59
N THR A 208 -4.37 3.44 4.88
CA THR A 208 -3.30 3.12 3.95
C THR A 208 -1.96 3.14 4.65
N GLY A 209 -1.21 2.07 4.55
CA GLY A 209 0.15 1.91 5.08
C GLY A 209 1.05 1.26 4.04
N LEU A 210 2.14 0.66 4.47
CA LEU A 210 3.07 -0.02 3.57
C LEU A 210 3.76 -1.21 4.25
N ARG A 211 4.21 -2.13 3.42
CA ARG A 211 5.20 -3.17 3.72
C ARG A 211 6.40 -2.97 2.83
N LEU A 212 7.60 -3.18 3.34
CA LEU A 212 8.82 -3.08 2.54
C LEU A 212 9.11 -4.37 1.78
N ALA A 213 9.76 -4.22 0.65
CA ALA A 213 10.37 -5.27 -0.14
C ALA A 213 11.85 -4.96 -0.42
N LYS A 214 12.61 -5.97 -0.77
CA LYS A 214 13.98 -5.85 -1.26
C LYS A 214 14.27 -6.91 -2.33
N ASP A 215 15.19 -6.60 -3.22
CA ASP A 215 15.76 -7.57 -4.14
C ASP A 215 16.83 -8.43 -3.43
N LEU A 216 17.05 -9.66 -3.93
CA LEU A 216 18.01 -10.63 -3.40
C LEU A 216 19.07 -10.97 -4.43
#